data_fa243559807d01923e6163f9356f4f0c
#
_entry.id   fa243559807d01923e6163f9356f4f0c
#
_cell.length_a   1.000
_cell.length_b   1.000
_cell.length_c   1.000
_cell.angle_alpha   90.00
_cell.angle_beta   90.00
_cell.angle_gamma   90.00
#
_symmetry.space_group_name_H-M   'P 1'
#
loop_
_entity.id
_entity.type
_entity.pdbx_description
1 polymer ?
#
loop_
_entity_poly.entity_id
_entity_poly.type
_entity_poly.pdbx_seq_one_letter_code
_entity_poly.pdbx_strand_id
1 'polypeptide(L)'
;MKSHTQVAVIGGGVVGCSVLYHLTKLGCKDAILLERSELTSGSTWHAAGGMHTINGDPNVAKLQKYTIELYQEIEEISGQEIGMHMTGGIMLAATQERFDWLKSMH
;
A
#
# COMPACT_ATOMS: atom_id res chain seq x y z
N MET A 1 21.17 -15.96 -16.46
CA MET A 1 20.16 -14.89 -16.39
C MET A 1 19.00 -15.27 -17.29
N LYS A 2 17.74 -15.10 -16.85
CA LYS A 2 16.55 -15.44 -17.66
C LYS A 2 16.49 -14.50 -18.87
N SER A 3 16.35 -15.03 -20.08
CA SER A 3 16.35 -14.22 -21.32
C SER A 3 14.95 -13.75 -21.74
N HIS A 4 13.91 -14.37 -21.20
CA HIS A 4 12.50 -14.06 -21.48
C HIS A 4 11.68 -14.18 -20.22
N THR A 5 10.62 -13.38 -20.12
CA THR A 5 9.62 -13.44 -19.05
C THR A 5 8.27 -12.99 -19.60
N GLN A 6 7.20 -13.50 -19.03
CA GLN A 6 5.85 -13.12 -19.41
C GLN A 6 5.51 -11.67 -18.96
N VAL A 7 5.96 -11.30 -17.76
CA VAL A 7 5.74 -9.97 -17.17
C VAL A 7 7.03 -9.45 -16.55
N ALA A 8 7.40 -8.22 -16.87
CA ALA A 8 8.48 -7.49 -16.22
C ALA A 8 7.90 -6.28 -15.49
N VAL A 9 8.09 -6.22 -14.18
CA VAL A 9 7.75 -5.06 -13.34
C VAL A 9 9.01 -4.21 -13.19
N ILE A 10 8.92 -2.94 -13.56
CA ILE A 10 10.07 -2.01 -13.51
C ILE A 10 9.87 -1.06 -12.32
N GLY A 11 10.82 -1.11 -11.40
CA GLY A 11 10.85 -0.32 -10.16
C GLY A 11 10.49 -1.14 -8.93
N GLY A 12 11.41 -1.15 -7.96
CA GLY A 12 11.32 -1.90 -6.69
C GLY A 12 10.83 -1.07 -5.50
N GLY A 13 10.02 -0.04 -5.75
CA GLY A 13 9.29 0.67 -4.70
C GLY A 13 8.05 -0.10 -4.24
N VAL A 14 7.30 0.46 -3.28
CA VAL A 14 6.08 -0.18 -2.74
C VAL A 14 5.08 -0.58 -3.83
N VAL A 15 4.92 0.23 -4.86
CA VAL A 15 3.99 -0.05 -5.96
C VAL A 15 4.46 -1.25 -6.77
N GLY A 16 5.73 -1.29 -7.20
CA GLY A 16 6.26 -2.41 -7.98
C GLY A 16 6.30 -3.71 -7.18
N CYS A 17 6.68 -3.66 -5.92
CA CYS A 17 6.63 -4.83 -5.03
C CYS A 17 5.19 -5.33 -4.86
N SER A 18 4.22 -4.43 -4.67
CA SER A 18 2.80 -4.78 -4.57
C SER A 18 2.27 -5.41 -5.87
N VAL A 19 2.62 -4.85 -7.03
CA VAL A 19 2.23 -5.42 -8.33
C VAL A 19 2.79 -6.83 -8.49
N LEU A 20 4.07 -7.05 -8.22
CA LEU A 20 4.69 -8.37 -8.31
C LEU A 20 4.01 -9.36 -7.35
N TYR A 21 3.78 -8.96 -6.10
CA TYR A 21 3.10 -9.79 -5.10
C TYR A 21 1.71 -10.23 -5.59
N HIS A 22 0.90 -9.30 -6.08
CA HIS A 22 -0.44 -9.62 -6.54
C HIS A 22 -0.45 -10.44 -7.84
N LEU A 23 0.49 -10.21 -8.75
CA LEU A 23 0.66 -11.05 -9.94
C LEU A 23 0.94 -12.50 -9.54
N THR A 24 1.85 -12.72 -8.60
CA THR A 24 2.16 -14.08 -8.12
C THR A 24 1.00 -14.70 -7.35
N LYS A 25 0.30 -13.94 -6.52
CA LYS A 25 -0.91 -14.36 -5.79
C LYS A 25 -2.03 -14.77 -6.77
N LEU A 26 -2.12 -14.12 -7.91
CA LEU A 26 -3.05 -14.45 -9.00
C LEU A 26 -2.58 -15.58 -9.93
N GLY A 27 -1.44 -16.20 -9.63
CA GLY A 27 -0.93 -17.36 -10.35
C GLY A 27 0.03 -17.04 -11.49
N CYS A 28 0.46 -15.81 -11.70
CA CYS A 28 1.49 -15.46 -12.66
C CYS A 28 2.86 -15.90 -12.13
N LYS A 29 3.34 -17.07 -12.61
CA LYS A 29 4.62 -17.66 -12.16
C LYS A 29 5.83 -17.13 -12.93
N ASP A 30 5.61 -16.49 -14.07
CA ASP A 30 6.66 -16.00 -14.96
C ASP A 30 6.70 -14.47 -14.95
N ALA A 31 6.93 -13.92 -13.77
CA ALA A 31 7.12 -12.48 -13.56
C ALA A 31 8.50 -12.21 -12.95
N ILE A 32 9.09 -11.07 -13.30
CA ILE A 32 10.32 -10.55 -12.69
C ILE A 32 10.13 -9.09 -12.28
N LEU A 33 10.88 -8.68 -11.26
CA LEU A 33 11.00 -7.28 -10.87
C LEU A 33 12.42 -6.80 -11.19
N LEU A 34 12.51 -5.66 -11.85
CA LEU A 34 13.77 -5.01 -12.19
C LEU A 34 13.89 -3.70 -11.41
N GLU A 35 14.92 -3.60 -10.58
CA GLU A 35 15.27 -2.39 -9.84
C GLU A 35 16.71 -2.00 -10.18
N ARG A 36 16.94 -0.70 -10.38
CA ARG A 36 18.26 -0.18 -10.75
C ARG A 36 19.19 0.04 -9.54
N SER A 37 18.63 0.03 -8.35
CA SER A 37 19.33 0.30 -7.10
C SER A 37 18.85 -0.68 -6.03
N GLU A 38 18.72 -0.25 -4.78
CA GLU A 38 18.14 -1.06 -3.71
C GLU A 38 16.61 -0.95 -3.71
N LEU A 39 15.94 -2.00 -3.25
CA LEU A 39 14.49 -1.97 -3.06
C LEU A 39 14.12 -0.83 -2.12
N THR A 40 13.04 -0.13 -2.46
CA THR A 40 12.47 0.99 -1.69
C THR A 40 13.31 2.26 -1.62
N SER A 41 14.52 2.32 -2.18
CA SER A 41 15.45 3.45 -2.09
C SER A 41 14.95 4.78 -2.69
N GLY A 42 13.88 4.74 -3.49
CA GLY A 42 13.25 5.92 -4.09
C GLY A 42 12.22 6.59 -3.18
N SER A 43 11.08 6.99 -3.77
CA SER A 43 10.00 7.69 -3.06
C SER A 43 9.42 6.91 -1.88
N THR A 44 9.48 5.59 -1.90
CA THR A 44 8.99 4.73 -0.82
C THR A 44 9.72 5.00 0.49
N TRP A 45 11.04 5.16 0.46
CA TRP A 45 11.86 5.49 1.63
C TRP A 45 11.51 6.86 2.24
N HIS A 46 11.05 7.81 1.41
CA HIS A 46 10.73 9.17 1.83
C HIS A 46 9.28 9.33 2.34
N ALA A 47 8.48 8.27 2.28
CA ALA A 47 7.09 8.32 2.73
C ALA A 47 7.00 8.35 4.26
N ALA A 48 6.08 9.16 4.78
CA ALA A 48 5.83 9.26 6.22
C ALA A 48 5.19 8.00 6.84
N GLY A 49 4.68 7.08 6.01
CA GLY A 49 4.11 5.80 6.45
C GLY A 49 2.75 5.91 7.16
N GLY A 50 2.08 7.06 7.09
CA GLY A 50 0.74 7.22 7.66
C GLY A 50 -0.31 6.42 6.88
N MET A 51 -1.10 5.62 7.59
CA MET A 51 -2.18 4.81 7.00
C MET A 51 -3.53 5.21 7.60
N HIS A 52 -4.53 5.39 6.75
CA HIS A 52 -5.90 5.71 7.16
C HIS A 52 -6.89 5.21 6.11
N THR A 53 -8.14 5.01 6.50
CA THR A 53 -9.20 4.53 5.59
C THR A 53 -10.24 5.60 5.26
N ILE A 54 -10.26 6.70 6.01
CA ILE A 54 -11.22 7.78 5.78
C ILE A 54 -10.76 8.61 4.58
N ASN A 55 -11.51 8.56 3.50
CA ASN A 55 -11.24 9.31 2.26
C ASN A 55 -12.55 9.73 1.61
N GLY A 56 -12.56 10.91 1.00
CA GLY A 56 -13.73 11.42 0.27
C GLY A 56 -14.05 10.66 -1.01
N ASP A 57 -13.07 9.94 -1.57
CA ASP A 57 -13.27 9.04 -2.70
C ASP A 57 -13.46 7.60 -2.19
N PRO A 58 -14.60 6.95 -2.47
CA PRO A 58 -14.90 5.62 -1.97
C PRO A 58 -13.97 4.53 -2.55
N ASN A 59 -13.42 4.71 -3.74
CA ASN A 59 -12.48 3.75 -4.33
C ASN A 59 -11.12 3.85 -3.64
N VAL A 60 -10.68 5.06 -3.34
CA VAL A 60 -9.43 5.29 -2.57
C VAL A 60 -9.61 4.74 -1.15
N ALA A 61 -10.74 4.97 -0.50
CA ALA A 61 -11.03 4.41 0.83
C ALA A 61 -10.97 2.87 0.84
N LYS A 62 -11.52 2.21 -0.18
CA LYS A 62 -11.44 0.75 -0.36
C LYS A 62 -10.00 0.27 -0.53
N LEU A 63 -9.22 0.97 -1.36
CA LEU A 63 -7.80 0.64 -1.57
C LEU A 63 -6.99 0.80 -0.28
N GLN A 64 -7.23 1.86 0.47
CA GLN A 64 -6.56 2.10 1.74
C GLN A 64 -6.91 1.03 2.78
N LYS A 65 -8.19 0.66 2.89
CA LYS A 65 -8.64 -0.43 3.76
C LYS A 65 -7.97 -1.75 3.40
N TYR A 66 -8.02 -2.12 2.12
CA TYR A 66 -7.35 -3.33 1.62
C TYR A 66 -5.86 -3.32 1.93
N THR A 67 -5.20 -2.18 1.78
CA THR A 67 -3.76 -2.05 2.07
C THR A 67 -3.43 -2.33 3.53
N ILE A 68 -4.24 -1.82 4.46
CA ILE A 68 -4.05 -2.05 5.90
C ILE A 68 -4.23 -3.54 6.23
N GLU A 69 -5.29 -4.17 5.71
CA GLU A 69 -5.55 -5.61 5.89
C GLU A 69 -4.42 -6.46 5.29
N LEU A 70 -3.93 -6.08 4.10
CA LEU A 70 -2.82 -6.77 3.44
C LEU A 70 -1.52 -6.70 4.24
N TYR A 71 -1.21 -5.56 4.84
CA TYR A 71 0.00 -5.44 5.65
C TYR A 71 -0.06 -6.33 6.90
N GLN A 72 -1.23 -6.47 7.54
CA GLN A 72 -1.42 -7.42 8.63
C GLN A 72 -1.20 -8.88 8.15
N GLU A 73 -1.80 -9.24 6.99
CA GLU A 73 -1.59 -10.55 6.35
C GLU A 73 -0.10 -10.81 6.06
N ILE A 74 0.61 -9.81 5.54
CA ILE A 74 2.04 -9.94 5.21
C ILE A 74 2.88 -10.13 6.49
N GLU A 75 2.58 -9.41 7.56
CA GLU A 75 3.26 -9.56 8.85
C GLU A 75 3.09 -10.98 9.39
N GLU A 76 1.86 -11.51 9.36
CA GLU A 76 1.56 -12.89 9.78
C GLU A 76 2.30 -13.94 8.93
N ILE A 77 2.28 -13.79 7.60
CA ILE A 77 2.90 -14.76 6.67
C ILE A 77 4.43 -14.72 6.76
N SER A 78 5.01 -13.52 6.84
CA SER A 78 6.47 -13.34 6.82
C SER A 78 7.12 -13.54 8.19
N GLY A 79 6.37 -13.34 9.26
CA GLY A 79 6.90 -13.26 10.63
C GLY A 79 7.78 -12.03 10.88
N GLN A 80 7.74 -11.05 9.95
CA GLN A 80 8.51 -9.82 10.04
C GLN A 80 7.60 -8.68 10.49
N GLU A 81 7.93 -8.06 11.60
CA GLU A 81 7.22 -6.85 12.04
C GLU A 81 7.36 -5.71 11.04
N ILE A 82 6.24 -5.11 10.68
CA ILE A 82 6.18 -3.94 9.77
C ILE A 82 5.99 -2.62 10.52
N GLY A 83 5.90 -2.68 11.85
CA GLY A 83 5.75 -1.52 12.72
C GLY A 83 4.40 -0.80 12.59
N MET A 84 3.35 -1.49 12.17
CA MET A 84 2.01 -0.92 12.04
C MET A 84 1.27 -0.98 13.38
N HIS A 85 0.92 0.19 13.92
CA HIS A 85 0.17 0.30 15.16
C HIS A 85 -1.26 0.81 14.86
N MET A 86 -2.27 0.01 15.22
CA MET A 86 -3.69 0.34 15.00
C MET A 86 -4.20 1.27 16.11
N THR A 87 -3.73 2.50 16.10
CA THR A 87 -4.06 3.52 17.11
C THR A 87 -5.36 4.28 16.83
N GLY A 88 -5.98 4.06 15.66
CA GLY A 88 -7.05 4.91 15.17
C GLY A 88 -6.57 6.29 14.70
N GLY A 89 -7.51 7.18 14.38
CA GLY A 89 -7.20 8.52 13.93
C GLY A 89 -8.26 9.53 14.36
N ILE A 90 -7.86 10.79 14.48
CA ILE A 90 -8.75 11.90 14.79
C ILE A 90 -8.65 12.91 13.65
N MET A 91 -9.79 13.28 13.07
CA MET A 91 -9.86 14.36 12.09
C MET A 91 -10.46 15.60 12.75
N LEU A 92 -9.76 16.72 12.62
CA LEU A 92 -10.19 18.01 13.17
C LEU A 92 -10.90 18.84 12.11
N ALA A 93 -11.98 19.51 12.52
CA ALA A 93 -12.69 20.48 11.70
C ALA A 93 -12.57 21.87 12.34
N ALA A 94 -12.01 22.82 11.60
CA ALA A 94 -11.88 24.21 12.03
C ALA A 94 -13.16 25.05 11.76
N THR A 95 -14.08 24.55 10.93
CA THR A 95 -15.33 25.22 10.56
C THR A 95 -16.51 24.27 10.65
N GLN A 96 -17.72 24.82 10.81
CA GLN A 96 -18.95 24.02 10.84
C GLN A 96 -19.15 23.24 9.52
N GLU A 97 -18.88 23.87 8.39
CA GLU A 97 -18.97 23.23 7.07
C GLU A 97 -18.04 21.99 6.98
N ARG A 98 -16.80 22.13 7.46
CA ARG A 98 -15.86 21.01 7.50
C ARG A 98 -16.31 19.91 8.44
N PHE A 99 -16.92 20.27 9.57
CA PHE A 99 -17.45 19.29 10.50
C PHE A 99 -18.64 18.51 9.92
N ASP A 100 -19.54 19.20 9.22
CA ASP A 100 -20.69 18.56 8.57
C ASP A 100 -20.23 17.63 7.43
N TRP A 101 -19.21 18.04 6.68
CA TRP A 101 -18.59 17.18 5.68
C TRP A 101 -17.96 15.92 6.33
N LEU A 102 -17.23 16.06 7.43
CA LEU A 102 -16.67 14.91 8.15
C LEU A 102 -17.75 13.93 8.64
N LYS A 103 -18.89 14.44 9.11
CA LYS A 103 -20.04 13.61 9.50
C LYS A 103 -20.62 12.82 8.32
N SER A 104 -20.61 13.40 7.12
CA SER A 104 -21.16 12.72 5.94
C SER A 104 -20.30 11.56 5.44
N MET A 105 -19.05 11.47 5.88
CA MET A 105 -18.12 10.41 5.52
C MET A 105 -18.11 9.22 6.50
N HIS A 106 -18.84 9.32 7.59
CA HIS A 106 -18.96 8.27 8.61
C HIS A 106 -20.19 7.43 8.30
#